data_6111b392d2fe82889a6b3246d07f4536
#
_entry.id   6111b392d2fe82889a6b3246d07f4536
#
_cell.length_a   1.000
_cell.length_b   1.000
_cell.length_c   1.000
_cell.angle_alpha   90.00
_cell.angle_beta   90.00
_cell.angle_gamma   90.00
#
_symmetry.space_group_name_H-M   'P 1'
#
loop_
_entity.id
_entity.type
_entity.pdbx_description
1 polymer ?
#
loop_
_entity_poly.entity_id
_entity_poly.type
_entity_poly.pdbx_seq_one_letter_code
_entity_poly.pdbx_strand_id
1 'polypeptide(L)'
;LGEMARLTGYSISHIRDNKVDVAKEFAQKYKMIVLLKGYETVITDGNYTYINPTGNSSMANGGMGDTLLGIITSFAGQGMTNLMSAVCGAYIHGYIGENLSKNLYTVNASDVIAQIPFVMKEFVK
;
A
#
# COMPACT_ATOMS: atom_id res chain seq x y z
N LEU A 1 -3.52 -8.02 7.55
CA LEU A 1 -3.10 -8.36 8.92
C LEU A 1 -3.04 -9.88 9.15
N GLY A 2 -3.96 -10.63 8.55
CA GLY A 2 -3.98 -12.10 8.68
C GLY A 2 -2.73 -12.79 8.17
N GLU A 3 -2.18 -12.32 7.08
CA GLU A 3 -0.93 -12.83 6.52
C GLU A 3 0.25 -12.59 7.47
N MET A 4 0.32 -11.38 8.03
CA MET A 4 1.36 -11.03 9.00
C MET A 4 1.21 -11.87 10.28
N ALA A 5 -0.01 -12.13 10.73
CA ALA A 5 -0.28 -13.00 11.87
C ALA A 5 0.28 -14.41 11.66
N ARG A 6 0.09 -14.96 10.45
CA ARG A 6 0.65 -16.27 10.11
C ARG A 6 2.17 -16.29 10.08
N LEU A 7 2.79 -15.22 9.59
CA LEU A 7 4.24 -15.11 9.48
C LEU A 7 4.92 -14.89 10.83
N THR A 8 4.31 -14.13 11.73
CA THR A 8 4.91 -13.72 13.00
C THR A 8 4.48 -14.57 14.19
N GLY A 9 3.33 -15.21 14.10
CA GLY A 9 2.70 -15.89 15.24
C GLY A 9 1.95 -14.95 16.19
N TYR A 10 1.96 -13.65 15.94
CA TYR A 10 1.19 -12.68 16.72
C TYR A 10 -0.30 -12.77 16.38
N SER A 11 -1.15 -12.41 17.34
CA SER A 11 -2.59 -12.29 17.09
C SER A 11 -2.88 -11.10 16.17
N ILE A 12 -4.01 -11.16 15.46
CA ILE A 12 -4.44 -10.04 14.61
C ILE A 12 -4.66 -8.77 15.43
N SER A 13 -5.22 -8.88 16.64
CA SER A 13 -5.43 -7.73 17.51
C SER A 13 -4.11 -7.11 17.97
N HIS A 14 -3.10 -7.92 18.29
CA HIS A 14 -1.77 -7.40 18.64
C HIS A 14 -1.17 -6.62 17.47
N ILE A 15 -1.24 -7.17 16.26
CA ILE A 15 -0.71 -6.50 15.07
C ILE A 15 -1.45 -5.20 14.80
N ARG A 16 -2.79 -5.20 14.92
CA ARG A 16 -3.60 -4.00 14.73
C ARG A 16 -3.19 -2.88 15.67
N ASP A 17 -2.95 -3.21 16.93
CA ASP A 17 -2.61 -2.23 17.96
C ASP A 17 -1.14 -1.80 17.90
N ASN A 18 -0.28 -2.54 17.20
CA ASN A 18 1.16 -2.33 17.15
C ASN A 18 1.71 -2.40 15.72
N LYS A 19 0.99 -1.89 14.73
CA LYS A 19 1.32 -2.04 13.32
C LYS A 19 2.72 -1.57 12.97
N VAL A 20 3.11 -0.38 13.42
CA VAL A 20 4.43 0.19 13.13
C VAL A 20 5.53 -0.68 13.71
N ASP A 21 5.42 -1.04 14.99
CA ASP A 21 6.44 -1.83 15.67
C ASP A 21 6.59 -3.22 15.06
N VAL A 22 5.48 -3.88 14.75
CA VAL A 22 5.50 -5.21 14.12
C VAL A 22 6.12 -5.14 12.72
N ALA A 23 5.74 -4.16 11.92
CA ALA A 23 6.28 -4.00 10.57
C ALA A 23 7.78 -3.70 10.60
N LYS A 24 8.23 -2.79 11.49
CA LYS A 24 9.65 -2.46 11.64
C LYS A 24 10.47 -3.66 12.09
N GLU A 25 10.01 -4.38 13.10
CA GLU A 25 10.68 -5.57 13.61
C GLU A 25 10.88 -6.61 12.50
N PHE A 26 9.82 -6.88 11.74
CA PHE A 26 9.87 -7.83 10.64
C PHE A 26 10.82 -7.37 9.54
N ALA A 27 10.75 -6.10 9.16
CA ALA A 27 11.62 -5.52 8.14
C ALA A 27 13.11 -5.61 8.53
N GLN A 28 13.43 -5.30 9.80
CA GLN A 28 14.79 -5.40 10.31
C GLN A 28 15.29 -6.83 10.35
N LYS A 29 14.45 -7.75 10.83
CA LYS A 29 14.82 -9.16 10.99
C LYS A 29 15.12 -9.83 9.66
N TYR A 30 14.30 -9.59 8.66
CA TYR A 30 14.42 -10.24 7.34
C TYR A 30 15.07 -9.35 6.27
N LYS A 31 15.48 -8.13 6.63
CA LYS A 31 16.16 -7.18 5.73
C LYS A 31 15.34 -6.95 4.46
N MET A 32 14.08 -6.61 4.63
CA MET A 32 13.16 -6.39 3.51
C MET A 32 12.27 -5.19 3.78
N ILE A 33 11.61 -4.73 2.72
CA ILE A 33 10.60 -3.69 2.83
C ILE A 33 9.27 -4.36 3.12
N VAL A 34 8.59 -3.90 4.17
CA VAL A 34 7.27 -4.39 4.57
C VAL A 34 6.22 -3.33 4.25
N LEU A 35 5.18 -3.74 3.56
CA LEU A 35 3.97 -2.94 3.35
C LEU A 35 2.84 -3.68 4.05
N LEU A 36 2.42 -3.16 5.19
CA LEU A 36 1.35 -3.76 6.00
C LEU A 36 0.05 -3.02 5.73
N LYS A 37 -0.80 -3.65 4.92
CA LYS A 37 -2.06 -3.05 4.48
C LYS A 37 -3.08 -2.95 5.60
N GLY A 38 -3.95 -1.97 5.50
CA GLY A 38 -5.03 -1.73 6.43
C GLY A 38 -5.41 -0.26 6.42
N TYR A 39 -6.22 0.15 7.39
CA TYR A 39 -6.41 1.57 7.64
C TYR A 39 -5.05 2.17 8.01
N GLU A 40 -4.63 3.20 7.28
CA GLU A 40 -3.29 3.78 7.43
C GLU A 40 -2.18 2.72 7.19
N THR A 41 -2.07 2.27 5.95
CA THR A 41 -1.02 1.31 5.54
C THR A 41 0.36 1.78 5.99
N VAL A 42 1.10 0.88 6.65
CA VAL A 42 2.47 1.14 7.12
C VAL A 42 3.46 0.57 6.11
N ILE A 43 4.45 1.38 5.72
CA ILE A 43 5.52 0.99 4.81
C ILE A 43 6.85 1.29 5.47
N THR A 44 7.72 0.30 5.60
CA THR A 44 9.00 0.47 6.29
C THR A 44 10.08 -0.46 5.74
N ASP A 45 11.32 0.01 5.78
CA ASP A 45 12.52 -0.80 5.55
C ASP A 45 13.22 -1.19 6.87
N GLY A 46 12.60 -0.85 8.00
CA GLY A 46 13.17 -1.05 9.33
C GLY A 46 13.87 0.18 9.89
N ASN A 47 14.30 1.11 9.05
CA ASN A 47 14.93 2.38 9.45
C ASN A 47 14.00 3.57 9.24
N TYR A 48 13.38 3.64 8.07
CA TYR A 48 12.40 4.68 7.72
C TYR A 48 11.02 4.07 7.69
N THR A 49 10.04 4.80 8.23
CA THR A 49 8.66 4.35 8.30
C THR A 49 7.74 5.44 7.77
N TYR A 50 6.83 5.04 6.90
CA TYR A 50 5.83 5.92 6.31
C TYR A 50 4.44 5.37 6.60
N ILE A 51 3.51 6.26 6.90
CA ILE A 51 2.10 5.91 7.04
C ILE A 51 1.35 6.52 5.88
N ASN A 52 0.74 5.68 5.05
CA ASN A 52 0.02 6.16 3.87
C ASN A 52 -1.33 6.74 4.28
N PRO A 53 -1.59 8.04 3.99
CA PRO A 53 -2.84 8.69 4.38
C PRO A 53 -3.97 8.47 3.38
N THR A 54 -3.72 7.82 2.23
CA THR A 54 -4.71 7.68 1.15
C THR A 54 -5.43 6.33 1.17
N GLY A 55 -6.59 6.29 0.54
CA GLY A 55 -7.42 5.09 0.44
C GLY A 55 -8.54 5.06 1.46
N ASN A 56 -9.54 4.24 1.18
CA ASN A 56 -10.69 4.05 2.07
C ASN A 56 -11.31 2.66 1.90
N SER A 57 -12.37 2.38 2.64
CA SER A 57 -13.03 1.07 2.66
C SER A 57 -13.68 0.67 1.32
N SER A 58 -13.99 1.63 0.45
CA SER A 58 -14.56 1.32 -0.87
C SER A 58 -13.61 0.53 -1.76
N MET A 59 -12.31 0.52 -1.40
CA MET A 59 -11.26 -0.22 -2.11
C MET A 59 -11.06 -1.65 -1.60
N ALA A 60 -11.85 -2.12 -0.65
CA ALA A 60 -11.71 -3.46 -0.05
C ALA A 60 -12.29 -4.53 -0.97
N ASN A 61 -11.71 -4.73 -2.15
CA ASN A 61 -12.17 -5.65 -3.19
C ASN A 61 -11.05 -6.53 -3.69
N GLY A 62 -11.42 -7.65 -4.31
CA GLY A 62 -10.46 -8.56 -4.92
C GLY A 62 -9.65 -7.89 -6.03
N GLY A 63 -8.38 -8.24 -6.14
CA GLY A 63 -7.48 -7.70 -7.15
C GLY A 63 -6.79 -6.39 -6.77
N MET A 64 -7.19 -5.74 -5.70
CA MET A 64 -6.58 -4.47 -5.28
C MET A 64 -5.12 -4.63 -4.88
N GLY A 65 -4.76 -5.73 -4.22
CA GLY A 65 -3.37 -6.02 -3.87
C GLY A 65 -2.50 -6.20 -5.10
N ASP A 66 -2.99 -6.90 -6.11
CA ASP A 66 -2.27 -7.13 -7.37
C ASP A 66 -2.08 -5.82 -8.13
N THR A 67 -3.09 -4.97 -8.17
CA THR A 67 -3.01 -3.64 -8.78
C THR A 67 -1.96 -2.77 -8.10
N LEU A 68 -1.97 -2.76 -6.77
CA LEU A 68 -0.97 -2.03 -5.97
C LEU A 68 0.44 -2.54 -6.27
N LEU A 69 0.63 -3.85 -6.28
CA LEU A 69 1.93 -4.46 -6.57
C LEU A 69 2.41 -4.08 -7.98
N GLY A 70 1.53 -4.06 -8.96
CA GLY A 70 1.85 -3.64 -10.32
C GLY A 70 2.35 -2.20 -10.40
N ILE A 71 1.71 -1.29 -9.69
CA ILE A 71 2.14 0.12 -9.62
C ILE A 71 3.52 0.23 -8.97
N ILE A 72 3.72 -0.43 -7.85
CA ILE A 72 5.01 -0.43 -7.12
C ILE A 72 6.12 -0.98 -8.00
N THR A 73 5.88 -2.11 -8.66
CA THR A 73 6.86 -2.75 -9.55
C THR A 73 7.22 -1.83 -10.72
N SER A 74 6.25 -1.12 -11.28
CA SER A 74 6.48 -0.16 -12.36
C SER A 74 7.41 0.97 -11.93
N PHE A 75 7.20 1.55 -10.74
CA PHE A 75 8.09 2.59 -10.23
C PHE A 75 9.51 2.07 -10.00
N ALA A 76 9.65 0.89 -9.43
CA ALA A 76 10.96 0.27 -9.21
C ALA A 76 11.67 0.00 -10.55
N GLY A 77 10.93 -0.46 -11.57
CA GLY A 77 11.46 -0.69 -12.90
C GLY A 77 11.93 0.58 -13.62
N GLN A 78 11.41 1.74 -13.20
CA GLN A 78 11.82 3.05 -13.74
C GLN A 78 12.98 3.69 -12.97
N GLY A 79 13.60 2.97 -12.05
CA GLY A 79 14.78 3.43 -11.33
C GLY A 79 14.52 4.04 -9.96
N MET A 80 13.28 4.08 -9.49
CA MET A 80 12.97 4.52 -8.14
C MET A 80 13.44 3.47 -7.12
N THR A 81 13.94 3.90 -5.96
CA THR A 81 14.33 2.94 -4.91
C THR A 81 13.13 2.09 -4.50
N ASN A 82 13.40 0.88 -3.98
CA ASN A 82 12.32 -0.03 -3.59
C ASN A 82 11.42 0.58 -2.51
N LEU A 83 12.00 1.24 -1.52
CA LEU A 83 11.22 1.89 -0.46
C LEU A 83 10.33 3.00 -1.04
N MET A 84 10.88 3.89 -1.85
CA MET A 84 10.10 4.98 -2.43
C MET A 84 9.09 4.48 -3.46
N SER A 85 9.39 3.39 -4.16
CA SER A 85 8.42 2.73 -5.04
C SER A 85 7.18 2.27 -4.26
N ALA A 86 7.40 1.67 -3.10
CA ALA A 86 6.30 1.22 -2.24
C ALA A 86 5.50 2.40 -1.67
N VAL A 87 6.19 3.44 -1.22
CA VAL A 87 5.55 4.64 -0.65
C VAL A 87 4.72 5.37 -1.71
N CYS A 88 5.32 5.66 -2.85
CA CYS A 88 4.64 6.37 -3.94
C CYS A 88 3.52 5.53 -4.55
N GLY A 89 3.76 4.23 -4.72
CA GLY A 89 2.76 3.32 -5.26
C GLY A 89 1.52 3.23 -4.37
N ALA A 90 1.72 3.11 -3.06
CA ALA A 90 0.61 3.07 -2.11
C ALA A 90 -0.17 4.39 -2.11
N TYR A 91 0.53 5.52 -2.16
CA TYR A 91 -0.10 6.84 -2.19
C TYR A 91 -0.96 7.01 -3.46
N ILE A 92 -0.40 6.73 -4.62
CA ILE A 92 -1.10 6.86 -5.91
C ILE A 92 -2.32 5.93 -5.95
N HIS A 93 -2.15 4.69 -5.55
CA HIS A 93 -3.21 3.70 -5.51
C HIS A 93 -4.38 4.17 -4.63
N GLY A 94 -4.08 4.62 -3.41
CA GLY A 94 -5.08 5.13 -2.49
C GLY A 94 -5.73 6.44 -2.97
N TYR A 95 -4.94 7.32 -3.55
CA TYR A 95 -5.43 8.58 -4.12
C TYR A 95 -6.46 8.35 -5.24
N ILE A 96 -6.16 7.41 -6.15
CA ILE A 96 -7.09 7.04 -7.22
C ILE A 96 -8.39 6.49 -6.62
N GLY A 97 -8.27 5.58 -5.63
CA GLY A 97 -9.42 4.99 -4.98
C GLY A 97 -10.31 6.01 -4.28
N GLU A 98 -9.72 6.96 -3.59
CA GLU A 98 -10.46 8.04 -2.94
C GLU A 98 -11.21 8.90 -3.96
N ASN A 99 -10.57 9.26 -5.07
CA ASN A 99 -11.21 10.06 -6.11
C ASN A 99 -12.38 9.32 -6.76
N LEU A 100 -12.20 8.04 -7.06
CA LEU A 100 -13.28 7.22 -7.63
C LEU A 100 -14.43 7.02 -6.65
N SER A 101 -14.14 6.92 -5.37
CA SER A 101 -15.17 6.68 -4.35
C SER A 101 -16.12 7.86 -4.16
N LYS A 102 -15.80 9.04 -4.68
CA LYS A 102 -16.71 10.18 -4.69
C LYS A 102 -17.96 9.92 -5.54
N ASN A 103 -17.84 9.06 -6.55
CA ASN A 103 -18.92 8.75 -7.48
C ASN A 103 -19.29 7.27 -7.50
N LEU A 104 -18.47 6.40 -6.89
CA LEU A 104 -18.70 4.96 -6.85
C LEU A 104 -18.77 4.48 -5.41
N TYR A 105 -19.80 3.72 -5.09
CA TYR A 105 -19.91 3.07 -3.78
C TYR A 105 -18.79 2.04 -3.58
N THR A 106 -18.51 1.27 -4.63
CA THR A 106 -17.46 0.25 -4.65
C THR A 106 -16.48 0.56 -5.77
N VAL A 107 -15.19 0.56 -5.46
CA VAL A 107 -14.11 0.80 -6.44
C VAL A 107 -13.44 -0.54 -6.74
N ASN A 108 -13.47 -0.96 -7.99
CA ASN A 108 -12.86 -2.20 -8.44
C ASN A 108 -11.44 -1.96 -8.98
N ALA A 109 -10.65 -3.04 -9.07
CA ALA A 109 -9.29 -2.97 -9.60
C ALA A 109 -9.25 -2.40 -11.02
N SER A 110 -10.18 -2.80 -11.89
CA SER A 110 -10.27 -2.27 -13.25
C SER A 110 -10.54 -0.77 -13.29
N ASP A 111 -11.31 -0.24 -12.36
CA ASP A 111 -11.56 1.20 -12.24
C ASP A 111 -10.28 1.95 -11.90
N VAL A 112 -9.48 1.42 -10.99
CA VAL A 112 -8.18 1.99 -10.60
C VAL A 112 -7.23 1.99 -11.78
N ILE A 113 -7.10 0.87 -12.47
CA ILE A 113 -6.20 0.73 -13.63
C ILE A 113 -6.53 1.76 -14.71
N ALA A 114 -7.81 1.96 -15.00
CA ALA A 114 -8.25 2.91 -16.02
C ALA A 114 -7.87 4.36 -15.67
N GLN A 115 -7.71 4.71 -14.40
CA GLN A 115 -7.37 6.06 -13.96
C GLN A 115 -5.87 6.33 -13.89
N ILE A 116 -5.02 5.31 -13.90
CA ILE A 116 -3.57 5.47 -13.74
C ILE A 116 -2.99 6.49 -14.73
N PRO A 117 -3.26 6.45 -16.05
CA PRO A 117 -2.68 7.43 -16.97
C PRO A 117 -3.07 8.87 -16.67
N PHE A 118 -4.29 9.09 -16.23
CA PHE A 118 -4.79 10.43 -15.91
C PHE A 118 -4.14 10.99 -14.65
N VAL A 119 -4.06 10.17 -13.62
CA VAL A 119 -3.47 10.59 -12.34
C VAL A 119 -1.97 10.78 -12.46
N MET A 120 -1.27 9.90 -13.17
CA MET A 120 0.17 10.07 -13.40
C MET A 120 0.47 11.38 -14.12
N LYS A 121 -0.38 11.82 -15.02
CA LYS A 121 -0.22 13.12 -15.69
C LYS A 121 -0.34 14.28 -14.72
N GLU A 122 -1.16 14.18 -13.68
CA GLU A 122 -1.26 15.22 -12.64
C GLU A 122 0.03 15.34 -11.83
N PHE A 123 0.68 14.23 -11.52
CA PHE A 123 1.84 14.18 -10.64
C PHE A 123 3.18 14.33 -11.37
N VAL A 124 3.25 13.97 -12.65
CA VAL A 124 4.46 14.09 -13.48
C VAL A 124 4.32 15.36 -14.32
N LYS A 125 4.98 16.41 -13.89
CA LYS A 125 4.94 17.71 -14.57
C LYS A 125 6.20 17.95 -15.38
#